data_dfa0b713e3a5ed4f982bfb081dca43ca
#
_entry.id   dfa0b713e3a5ed4f982bfb081dca43ca
#
_cell.length_a   1.000
_cell.length_b   1.000
_cell.length_c   1.000
_cell.angle_alpha   90.00
_cell.angle_beta   90.00
_cell.angle_gamma   90.00
#
_symmetry.space_group_name_H-M   'P 1'
#
loop_
_entity.id
_entity.type
_entity.pdbx_description
1 polymer ?
#
loop_
_entity_poly.entity_id
_entity_poly.type
_entity_poly.pdbx_seq_one_letter_code
_entity_poly.pdbx_strand_id
1 'polypeptide(L)'
;EECYLSRDTVERAYTELHKMGVITSIFRKGYFISDAKVKTKTKVLFLVGKITNTNKVVFDSFCESLGKNVMVDIYTYQYKTKQFQEIMAQQLGNYHYYVIMPHLIEEEEDNIKCLKKISGDRLILLDQNFNSISNAHASITSQPKTALNFHFSNQINLFNKYHSFNLVVSEEDYFD
;
A
#
# COMPACT_ATOMS: atom_id res chain seq x y z
N GLU A 1 -3.67 -17.86 -29.63
CA GLU A 1 -2.24 -17.77 -29.30
C GLU A 1 -1.83 -19.10 -28.69
N GLU A 2 -0.94 -19.84 -29.34
CA GLU A 2 -0.38 -21.07 -28.79
C GLU A 2 0.64 -20.72 -27.71
N CYS A 3 0.32 -21.09 -26.46
CA CYS A 3 1.26 -20.98 -25.36
C CYS A 3 2.25 -22.15 -25.46
N TYR A 4 3.52 -21.88 -25.77
CA TYR A 4 4.63 -22.86 -25.78
C TYR A 4 4.98 -23.34 -24.36
N LEU A 5 4.03 -23.96 -23.66
CA LEU A 5 4.23 -24.53 -22.35
C LEU A 5 4.23 -26.04 -22.39
N SER A 6 5.03 -26.69 -21.54
CA SER A 6 5.02 -28.13 -21.43
C SER A 6 3.65 -28.63 -20.91
N ARG A 7 3.24 -29.82 -21.34
CA ARG A 7 2.01 -30.44 -20.86
C ARG A 7 1.95 -30.53 -19.34
N ASP A 8 3.06 -30.88 -18.69
CA ASP A 8 3.15 -31.00 -17.24
C ASP A 8 2.91 -29.65 -16.54
N THR A 9 3.39 -28.54 -17.13
CA THR A 9 3.16 -27.20 -16.60
C THR A 9 1.68 -26.84 -16.64
N VAL A 10 1.02 -27.16 -17.74
CA VAL A 10 -0.42 -26.94 -17.91
C VAL A 10 -1.23 -27.81 -16.94
N GLU A 11 -0.91 -29.10 -16.81
CA GLU A 11 -1.58 -30.01 -15.88
C GLU A 11 -1.43 -29.58 -14.43
N ARG A 12 -0.26 -29.10 -14.02
CA ARG A 12 -0.06 -28.53 -12.69
C ARG A 12 -0.92 -27.27 -12.46
N ALA A 13 -0.98 -26.37 -13.42
CA ALA A 13 -1.81 -25.18 -13.34
C ALA A 13 -3.30 -25.55 -13.18
N TYR A 14 -3.82 -26.50 -13.97
CA TYR A 14 -5.19 -26.99 -13.84
C TYR A 14 -5.45 -27.65 -12.50
N THR A 15 -4.49 -28.43 -11.99
CA THR A 15 -4.59 -29.06 -10.67
C THR A 15 -4.70 -28.03 -9.55
N GLU A 16 -3.89 -26.97 -9.59
CA GLU A 16 -3.94 -25.88 -8.62
C GLU A 16 -5.24 -25.07 -8.71
N LEU A 17 -5.68 -24.74 -9.92
CA LEU A 17 -6.96 -24.06 -10.14
C LEU A 17 -8.16 -24.90 -9.64
N HIS A 18 -8.10 -26.22 -9.80
CA HIS A 18 -9.12 -27.12 -9.31
C HIS A 18 -9.12 -27.21 -7.77
N LYS A 19 -7.93 -27.29 -7.13
CA LYS A 19 -7.79 -27.23 -5.66
C LYS A 19 -8.31 -25.92 -5.09
N MET A 20 -8.11 -24.80 -5.80
CA MET A 20 -8.63 -23.49 -5.43
C MET A 20 -10.15 -23.36 -5.65
N GLY A 21 -10.78 -24.35 -6.27
CA GLY A 21 -12.21 -24.30 -6.62
C GLY A 21 -12.55 -23.32 -7.74
N VAL A 22 -11.55 -22.81 -8.47
CA VAL A 22 -11.73 -21.89 -9.60
C VAL A 22 -12.33 -22.60 -10.79
N ILE A 23 -11.89 -23.85 -11.00
CA ILE A 23 -12.40 -24.71 -12.07
C ILE A 23 -12.93 -26.02 -11.49
N THR A 24 -13.87 -26.62 -12.18
CA THR A 24 -14.36 -27.98 -11.94
C THR A 24 -14.14 -28.84 -13.16
N SER A 25 -13.86 -30.11 -12.98
CA SER A 25 -13.72 -31.07 -14.08
C SER A 25 -14.96 -31.89 -14.22
N ILE A 26 -15.47 -32.05 -15.45
CA ILE A 26 -16.58 -32.92 -15.77
C ILE A 26 -16.02 -34.03 -16.67
N PHE A 27 -16.23 -35.27 -16.27
CA PHE A 27 -15.74 -36.43 -17.00
C PHE A 27 -16.18 -36.40 -18.46
N ARG A 28 -15.25 -36.50 -19.39
CA ARG A 28 -15.40 -36.41 -20.86
C ARG A 28 -15.87 -35.04 -21.40
N LYS A 29 -16.12 -34.06 -20.57
CA LYS A 29 -16.53 -32.72 -21.00
C LYS A 29 -15.43 -31.68 -20.81
N GLY A 30 -14.40 -31.97 -20.01
CA GLY A 30 -13.27 -31.07 -19.76
C GLY A 30 -13.42 -30.24 -18.51
N TYR A 31 -12.72 -29.10 -18.48
CA TYR A 31 -12.71 -28.17 -17.37
C TYR A 31 -13.63 -26.99 -17.65
N PHE A 32 -14.35 -26.58 -16.61
CA PHE A 32 -15.27 -25.44 -16.64
C PHE A 32 -14.94 -24.49 -15.48
N ILE A 33 -15.18 -23.20 -15.68
CA ILE A 33 -15.10 -22.24 -14.61
C ILE A 33 -16.22 -22.59 -13.61
N SER A 34 -15.84 -22.73 -12.33
CA SER A 34 -16.79 -23.05 -11.28
C SER A 34 -17.64 -21.80 -10.99
N ASP A 35 -18.97 -21.94 -10.94
CA ASP A 35 -19.88 -20.89 -10.46
C ASP A 35 -19.75 -20.65 -8.95
N ALA A 36 -19.04 -21.51 -8.22
CA ALA A 36 -18.72 -21.26 -6.85
C ALA A 36 -17.88 -19.99 -6.76
N LYS A 37 -18.38 -18.98 -6.09
CA LYS A 37 -17.59 -17.80 -5.71
C LYS A 37 -16.35 -18.31 -4.99
N VAL A 38 -15.24 -18.39 -5.72
CA VAL A 38 -13.95 -18.71 -5.11
C VAL A 38 -13.74 -17.64 -4.05
N LYS A 39 -13.79 -18.03 -2.79
CA LYS A 39 -13.51 -17.15 -1.67
C LYS A 39 -12.00 -16.91 -1.59
N THR A 40 -11.43 -16.38 -2.66
CA THR A 40 -10.06 -15.90 -2.61
C THR A 40 -10.06 -14.69 -1.69
N LYS A 41 -9.31 -14.79 -0.60
CA LYS A 41 -9.11 -13.64 0.27
C LYS A 41 -8.42 -12.55 -0.53
N THR A 42 -8.98 -11.36 -0.53
CA THR A 42 -8.31 -10.18 -1.09
C THR A 42 -7.05 -9.92 -0.27
N LYS A 43 -5.89 -9.89 -0.92
CA LYS A 43 -4.63 -9.59 -0.26
C LYS A 43 -4.29 -8.12 -0.47
N VAL A 44 -3.96 -7.44 0.61
CA VAL A 44 -3.55 -6.04 0.62
C VAL A 44 -2.17 -5.94 1.25
N LEU A 45 -1.26 -5.29 0.56
CA LEU A 45 0.02 -4.88 1.14
C LEU A 45 -0.14 -3.49 1.75
N PHE A 46 0.27 -3.33 3.02
CA PHE A 46 0.32 -2.04 3.71
C PHE A 46 1.78 -1.70 4.01
N LEU A 47 2.33 -0.69 3.35
CA LEU A 47 3.75 -0.32 3.43
C LEU A 47 3.92 1.01 4.14
N VAL A 48 4.70 1.01 5.24
CA VAL A 48 4.96 2.19 6.07
C VAL A 48 6.44 2.36 6.35
N GLY A 49 6.87 3.56 6.70
CA GLY A 49 8.25 3.82 7.13
C GLY A 49 8.63 3.04 8.39
N LYS A 50 7.95 3.32 9.47
CA LYS A 50 8.06 2.62 10.77
C LYS A 50 6.66 2.46 11.37
N ILE A 51 6.50 1.50 12.28
CA ILE A 51 5.29 1.38 13.09
C ILE A 51 5.42 2.35 14.27
N THR A 52 4.78 3.50 14.14
CA THR A 52 4.60 4.50 15.20
C THR A 52 3.21 4.38 15.80
N ASN A 53 2.95 5.05 16.92
CA ASN A 53 1.60 5.09 17.50
C ASN A 53 0.58 5.66 16.52
N THR A 54 0.94 6.70 15.76
CA THR A 54 0.07 7.32 14.75
C THR A 54 -0.22 6.35 13.60
N ASN A 55 0.81 5.76 13.01
CA ASN A 55 0.65 4.82 11.89
C ASN A 55 -0.12 3.57 12.30
N LYS A 56 0.04 3.14 13.57
CA LYS A 56 -0.73 2.02 14.12
C LYS A 56 -2.22 2.33 14.17
N VAL A 57 -2.61 3.51 14.64
CA VAL A 57 -4.03 3.92 14.65
C VAL A 57 -4.61 3.91 13.24
N VAL A 58 -3.88 4.44 12.25
CA VAL A 58 -4.30 4.42 10.85
C VAL A 58 -4.46 2.99 10.33
N PHE A 59 -3.47 2.13 10.62
CA PHE A 59 -3.49 0.73 10.21
C PHE A 59 -4.65 -0.04 10.85
N ASP A 60 -4.84 0.10 12.17
CA ASP A 60 -5.92 -0.57 12.91
C ASP A 60 -7.29 -0.14 12.37
N SER A 61 -7.52 1.18 12.20
CA SER A 61 -8.76 1.71 11.62
C SER A 61 -9.00 1.22 10.19
N PHE A 62 -7.94 1.13 9.39
CA PHE A 62 -8.01 0.56 8.06
C PHE A 62 -8.45 -0.90 8.11
N CYS A 63 -7.80 -1.72 8.93
CA CYS A 63 -8.14 -3.14 9.09
C CYS A 63 -9.57 -3.36 9.60
N GLU A 64 -10.03 -2.55 10.56
CA GLU A 64 -11.40 -2.61 11.10
C GLU A 64 -12.46 -2.28 10.04
N SER A 65 -12.14 -1.41 9.09
CA SER A 65 -13.03 -1.02 8.00
C SER A 65 -13.17 -2.10 6.92
N LEU A 66 -12.28 -3.10 6.92
CA LEU A 66 -12.27 -4.15 5.90
C LEU A 66 -13.17 -5.33 6.27
N GLY A 67 -13.70 -5.98 5.26
CA GLY A 67 -14.51 -7.19 5.44
C GLY A 67 -13.67 -8.42 5.82
N LYS A 68 -14.31 -9.46 6.35
CA LYS A 68 -13.69 -10.72 6.81
C LYS A 68 -12.89 -11.48 5.73
N ASN A 69 -13.08 -11.16 4.46
CA ASN A 69 -12.41 -11.81 3.32
C ASN A 69 -11.16 -11.06 2.84
N VAL A 70 -10.66 -10.08 3.60
CA VAL A 70 -9.45 -9.33 3.30
C VAL A 70 -8.33 -9.75 4.25
N MET A 71 -7.14 -9.95 3.71
CA MET A 71 -5.91 -10.18 4.46
C MET A 71 -4.98 -8.99 4.19
N VAL A 72 -4.48 -8.37 5.25
CA VAL A 72 -3.56 -7.24 5.17
C VAL A 72 -2.23 -7.65 5.75
N ASP A 73 -1.18 -7.55 4.93
CA ASP A 73 0.20 -7.76 5.35
C ASP A 73 0.89 -6.40 5.47
N ILE A 74 1.48 -6.12 6.63
CA ILE A 74 2.20 -4.88 6.89
C ILE A 74 3.70 -5.08 6.67
N TYR A 75 4.31 -4.14 5.92
CA TYR A 75 5.75 -4.08 5.69
C TYR A 75 6.31 -2.74 6.15
N THR A 76 7.55 -2.74 6.62
CA THR A 76 8.24 -1.51 7.04
C THR A 76 9.54 -1.35 6.27
N TYR A 77 9.80 -0.14 5.74
CA TYR A 77 11.03 0.17 5.01
C TYR A 77 12.02 1.03 5.81
N GLN A 78 11.75 1.26 7.10
CA GLN A 78 12.63 1.96 8.05
C GLN A 78 13.14 3.32 7.53
N TYR A 79 12.30 4.04 6.76
CA TYR A 79 12.64 5.31 6.08
C TYR A 79 13.86 5.21 5.14
N LYS A 80 14.20 3.99 4.67
CA LYS A 80 15.32 3.75 3.77
C LYS A 80 14.81 3.49 2.36
N THR A 81 15.16 4.37 1.43
CA THR A 81 14.77 4.27 0.01
C THR A 81 15.14 2.92 -0.60
N LYS A 82 16.34 2.42 -0.33
CA LYS A 82 16.78 1.12 -0.83
C LYS A 82 15.88 -0.03 -0.36
N GLN A 83 15.52 -0.04 0.92
CA GLN A 83 14.63 -1.06 1.48
C GLN A 83 13.20 -0.95 0.91
N PHE A 84 12.71 0.28 0.70
CA PHE A 84 11.46 0.53 0.00
C PHE A 84 11.46 -0.12 -1.39
N GLN A 85 12.50 0.16 -2.20
CA GLN A 85 12.65 -0.40 -3.54
C GLN A 85 12.76 -1.92 -3.55
N GLU A 86 13.51 -2.52 -2.61
CA GLU A 86 13.64 -3.97 -2.46
C GLU A 86 12.30 -4.63 -2.12
N ILE A 87 11.55 -4.09 -1.16
CA ILE A 87 10.21 -4.59 -0.81
C ILE A 87 9.28 -4.50 -2.02
N MET A 88 9.26 -3.35 -2.70
CA MET A 88 8.43 -3.18 -3.89
C MET A 88 8.79 -4.17 -4.98
N ALA A 89 10.08 -4.39 -5.26
CA ALA A 89 10.53 -5.35 -6.26
C ALA A 89 10.12 -6.80 -5.94
N GLN A 90 10.19 -7.19 -4.65
CA GLN A 90 9.84 -8.54 -4.20
C GLN A 90 8.33 -8.78 -4.14
N GLN A 91 7.57 -7.75 -3.78
CA GLN A 91 6.13 -7.90 -3.50
C GLN A 91 5.22 -7.47 -4.65
N LEU A 92 5.79 -6.91 -5.72
CA LEU A 92 5.01 -6.54 -6.90
C LEU A 92 4.33 -7.77 -7.52
N GLY A 93 3.02 -7.67 -7.73
CA GLY A 93 2.19 -8.76 -8.29
C GLY A 93 1.68 -9.78 -7.28
N ASN A 94 2.16 -9.77 -6.02
CA ASN A 94 1.72 -10.72 -4.99
C ASN A 94 0.43 -10.29 -4.27
N TYR A 95 0.01 -9.04 -4.46
CA TYR A 95 -1.14 -8.42 -3.80
C TYR A 95 -2.14 -7.87 -4.79
N HIS A 96 -3.40 -7.83 -4.37
CA HIS A 96 -4.49 -7.24 -5.16
C HIS A 96 -4.47 -5.72 -5.06
N TYR A 97 -4.15 -5.19 -3.87
CA TYR A 97 -4.07 -3.75 -3.59
C TYR A 97 -2.81 -3.42 -2.80
N TYR A 98 -2.33 -2.21 -2.99
CA TYR A 98 -1.15 -1.64 -2.34
C TYR A 98 -1.54 -0.33 -1.68
N VAL A 99 -1.42 -0.29 -0.36
CA VAL A 99 -1.61 0.90 0.47
C VAL A 99 -0.23 1.33 0.94
N ILE A 100 0.22 2.48 0.52
CA ILE A 100 1.60 2.93 0.72
C ILE A 100 1.61 4.28 1.39
N MET A 101 2.35 4.39 2.51
CA MET A 101 2.69 5.65 3.17
C MET A 101 4.15 5.99 2.84
N PRO A 102 4.41 6.75 1.77
CA PRO A 102 5.76 6.96 1.25
C PRO A 102 6.52 8.07 2.00
N HIS A 103 6.36 8.17 3.30
CA HIS A 103 7.00 9.17 4.14
C HIS A 103 8.52 9.13 3.99
N LEU A 104 9.16 10.27 3.75
CA LEU A 104 10.59 10.43 3.47
C LEU A 104 11.09 9.69 2.21
N ILE A 105 10.19 9.27 1.33
CA ILE A 105 10.56 8.80 -0.01
C ILE A 105 10.45 9.98 -0.97
N GLU A 106 11.59 10.38 -1.52
CA GLU A 106 11.63 11.47 -2.49
C GLU A 106 11.04 11.07 -3.84
N GLU A 107 10.56 12.06 -4.60
CA GLU A 107 10.08 11.88 -5.99
C GLU A 107 11.25 11.62 -6.96
N GLU A 108 12.16 10.72 -6.60
CA GLU A 108 13.21 10.26 -7.50
C GLU A 108 12.64 9.33 -8.57
N GLU A 109 13.29 9.32 -9.73
CA GLU A 109 12.82 8.57 -10.89
C GLU A 109 12.63 7.08 -10.60
N ASP A 110 13.53 6.47 -9.83
CA ASP A 110 13.48 5.05 -9.52
C ASP A 110 12.35 4.70 -8.54
N ASN A 111 12.06 5.57 -7.57
CA ASN A 111 10.93 5.42 -6.65
C ASN A 111 9.61 5.53 -7.40
N ILE A 112 9.49 6.52 -8.26
CA ILE A 112 8.33 6.72 -9.13
C ILE A 112 8.15 5.53 -10.09
N LYS A 113 9.22 5.01 -10.69
CA LYS A 113 9.16 3.80 -11.53
C LYS A 113 8.65 2.59 -10.77
N CYS A 114 9.05 2.41 -9.51
CA CYS A 114 8.55 1.31 -8.68
C CYS A 114 7.03 1.41 -8.49
N LEU A 115 6.53 2.60 -8.16
CA LEU A 115 5.10 2.84 -7.93
C LEU A 115 4.28 2.76 -9.23
N LYS A 116 4.80 3.25 -10.34
CA LYS A 116 4.14 3.18 -11.67
C LYS A 116 3.97 1.76 -12.22
N LYS A 117 4.69 0.78 -11.68
CA LYS A 117 4.48 -0.63 -12.02
C LYS A 117 3.20 -1.20 -11.42
N ILE A 118 2.63 -0.54 -10.39
CA ILE A 118 1.34 -0.90 -9.84
C ILE A 118 0.26 -0.26 -10.72
N SER A 119 -0.73 -1.04 -11.10
CA SER A 119 -1.90 -0.49 -11.79
C SER A 119 -2.59 0.55 -10.90
N GLY A 120 -2.95 1.71 -11.47
CA GLY A 120 -3.49 2.83 -10.69
C GLY A 120 -4.73 2.49 -9.88
N ASP A 121 -5.60 1.61 -10.40
CA ASP A 121 -6.79 1.10 -9.72
C ASP A 121 -6.50 0.26 -8.47
N ARG A 122 -5.24 -0.10 -8.22
CA ARG A 122 -4.77 -0.92 -7.11
C ARG A 122 -3.86 -0.18 -6.14
N LEU A 123 -3.53 1.08 -6.40
CA LEU A 123 -2.62 1.89 -5.60
C LEU A 123 -3.38 2.93 -4.79
N ILE A 124 -3.17 2.92 -3.48
CA ILE A 124 -3.64 3.94 -2.54
C ILE A 124 -2.42 4.57 -1.88
N LEU A 125 -2.29 5.88 -1.98
CA LEU A 125 -1.25 6.65 -1.32
C LEU A 125 -1.82 7.32 -0.07
N LEU A 126 -1.12 7.18 1.06
CA LEU A 126 -1.49 7.80 2.32
C LEU A 126 -0.38 8.77 2.74
N ASP A 127 -0.78 9.88 3.38
CA ASP A 127 0.06 10.89 3.99
C ASP A 127 0.80 11.80 2.99
N GLN A 128 1.43 11.27 1.99
CA GLN A 128 2.15 12.01 0.96
C GLN A 128 1.61 11.69 -0.43
N ASN A 129 1.52 12.71 -1.27
CA ASN A 129 1.16 12.58 -2.67
C ASN A 129 2.39 12.81 -3.55
N PHE A 130 2.52 12.04 -4.60
CA PHE A 130 3.52 12.25 -5.64
C PHE A 130 2.88 12.92 -6.86
N ASN A 131 3.36 14.11 -7.22
CA ASN A 131 2.86 14.84 -8.39
C ASN A 131 2.98 14.03 -9.69
N SER A 132 4.00 13.18 -9.75
CA SER A 132 4.28 12.30 -10.89
C SER A 132 3.39 11.07 -10.97
N ILE A 133 2.52 10.83 -9.97
CA ILE A 133 1.59 9.70 -9.89
C ILE A 133 0.16 10.24 -9.85
N SER A 134 -0.34 10.60 -11.01
CA SER A 134 -1.72 11.12 -11.15
C SER A 134 -2.80 10.04 -11.25
N ASN A 135 -2.40 8.78 -11.40
CA ASN A 135 -3.30 7.65 -11.68
C ASN A 135 -3.52 6.73 -10.47
N ALA A 136 -3.12 7.12 -9.26
CA ALA A 136 -3.47 6.36 -8.06
C ALA A 136 -4.99 6.31 -7.88
N HIS A 137 -5.53 5.18 -7.42
CA HIS A 137 -6.97 5.01 -7.17
C HIS A 137 -7.49 6.03 -6.15
N ALA A 138 -6.69 6.23 -5.09
CA ALA A 138 -6.95 7.26 -4.09
C ALA A 138 -5.62 7.79 -3.54
N SER A 139 -5.64 9.06 -3.16
CA SER A 139 -4.58 9.71 -2.40
C SER A 139 -5.20 10.47 -1.24
N ILE A 140 -4.77 10.15 -0.02
CA ILE A 140 -5.20 10.82 1.20
C ILE A 140 -3.97 11.49 1.80
N THR A 141 -3.95 12.81 1.76
CA THR A 141 -2.80 13.58 2.23
C THR A 141 -3.14 14.34 3.51
N SER A 142 -2.22 14.33 4.46
CA SER A 142 -2.26 15.26 5.59
C SER A 142 -1.74 16.63 5.13
N GLN A 143 -2.27 17.69 5.70
CA GLN A 143 -1.80 19.06 5.46
C GLN A 143 -1.34 19.71 6.76
N PRO A 144 -0.26 19.21 7.39
CA PRO A 144 0.18 19.68 8.69
C PRO A 144 0.57 21.18 8.67
N LYS A 145 1.21 21.64 7.59
CA LYS A 145 1.59 23.06 7.45
C LYS A 145 0.38 23.99 7.47
N THR A 146 -0.69 23.63 6.76
CA THR A 146 -1.94 24.42 6.74
C THR A 146 -2.61 24.43 8.11
N ALA A 147 -2.68 23.27 8.77
CA ALA A 147 -3.26 23.13 10.09
C ALA A 147 -2.47 23.91 11.15
N LEU A 148 -1.13 23.81 11.14
CA LEU A 148 -0.26 24.56 12.03
C LEU A 148 -0.39 26.07 11.82
N ASN A 149 -0.34 26.54 10.58
CA ASN A 149 -0.51 27.96 10.26
C ASN A 149 -1.86 28.49 10.74
N PHE A 150 -2.94 27.73 10.55
CA PHE A 150 -4.26 28.09 11.03
C PHE A 150 -4.29 28.23 12.54
N HIS A 151 -3.75 27.26 13.29
CA HIS A 151 -3.72 27.29 14.74
C HIS A 151 -2.82 28.38 15.28
N PHE A 152 -1.63 28.59 14.74
CA PHE A 152 -0.72 29.66 15.15
C PHE A 152 -1.33 31.04 14.88
N SER A 153 -1.92 31.24 13.72
CA SER A 153 -2.55 32.54 13.37
C SER A 153 -3.70 32.88 14.31
N ASN A 154 -4.53 31.88 14.67
CA ASN A 154 -5.67 32.09 15.56
C ASN A 154 -5.26 32.30 17.03
N GLN A 155 -4.06 31.89 17.41
CA GLN A 155 -3.58 31.95 18.80
C GLN A 155 -2.36 32.86 18.99
N ILE A 156 -2.09 33.74 18.03
CA ILE A 156 -0.91 34.61 18.04
C ILE A 156 -0.79 35.41 19.34
N ASN A 157 -1.91 35.80 19.92
CA ASN A 157 -1.94 36.56 21.20
C ASN A 157 -1.38 35.75 22.38
N LEU A 158 -1.42 34.42 22.34
CA LEU A 158 -0.81 33.59 23.38
C LEU A 158 0.71 33.60 23.24
N PHE A 159 1.21 33.64 22.00
CA PHE A 159 2.64 33.65 21.72
C PHE A 159 3.29 34.99 22.01
N ASN A 160 2.57 36.10 21.87
CA ASN A 160 3.08 37.46 22.15
C ASN A 160 3.52 37.68 23.60
N LYS A 161 3.20 36.74 24.50
CA LYS A 161 3.62 36.78 25.90
C LYS A 161 5.07 36.33 26.13
N TYR A 162 5.68 35.68 25.14
CA TYR A 162 6.98 35.03 25.25
C TYR A 162 7.98 35.68 24.31
N HIS A 163 9.23 35.77 24.77
CA HIS A 163 10.34 36.33 23.97
C HIS A 163 11.08 35.30 23.15
N SER A 164 10.91 34.01 23.47
CA SER A 164 11.56 32.92 22.77
C SER A 164 10.70 31.66 22.80
N PHE A 165 10.87 30.82 21.79
CA PHE A 165 10.21 29.53 21.67
C PHE A 165 11.28 28.47 21.44
N ASN A 166 11.17 27.35 22.14
CA ASN A 166 12.04 26.22 21.96
C ASN A 166 11.23 25.06 21.37
N LEU A 167 11.62 24.58 20.21
CA LEU A 167 11.09 23.36 19.62
C LEU A 167 12.03 22.20 19.99
N VAL A 168 11.51 21.25 20.76
CA VAL A 168 12.24 20.02 21.08
C VAL A 168 11.76 18.93 20.15
N VAL A 169 12.69 18.36 19.38
CA VAL A 169 12.43 17.28 18.44
C VAL A 169 13.32 16.09 18.79
N SER A 170 12.83 14.89 18.51
CA SER A 170 13.64 13.69 18.61
C SER A 170 14.54 13.57 17.38
N GLU A 171 15.79 13.13 17.54
CA GLU A 171 16.66 12.85 16.41
C GLU A 171 16.13 11.68 15.52
N GLU A 172 15.25 10.86 16.09
CA GLU A 172 14.61 9.75 15.37
C GLU A 172 13.36 10.20 14.59
N ASP A 173 12.81 11.36 14.91
CA ASP A 173 11.66 11.93 14.24
C ASP A 173 12.15 12.92 13.18
N TYR A 174 11.90 12.58 11.92
CA TYR A 174 12.17 13.48 10.82
C TYR A 174 10.98 14.43 10.67
N PHE A 175 11.27 15.71 10.78
CA PHE A 175 10.33 16.78 10.45
C PHE A 175 10.71 17.36 9.09
N ASP A 176 9.80 17.29 8.15
CA ASP A 176 9.84 18.03 6.89
C ASP A 176 9.29 19.46 7.08
#